data_9277a6c7c50302044d57546431d9f70a
#
_entry.id   9277a6c7c50302044d57546431d9f70a
#
_cell.length_a   1.000
_cell.length_b   1.000
_cell.length_c   1.000
_cell.angle_alpha   90.00
_cell.angle_beta   90.00
_cell.angle_gamma   90.00
#
_symmetry.space_group_name_H-M   'P 1'
#
loop_
_entity.id
_entity.type
_entity.pdbx_description
1 polymer ?
#
loop_
_entity_poly.entity_id
_entity_poly.type
_entity_poly.pdbx_seq_one_letter_code
_entity_poly.pdbx_strand_id
1 'polypeptide(L)'
;MSTFFFALFLFLFLSAPASADVSYTIDKADIHAYLQTDGTVAVEESFTYTYTSAFNGIVRTLNHPANSTIRDLEAFEDGEPLEIQTEEEIVHYIHRSGDSETITIDIHYTIEDVLRVYEDKVLFFWAFFDSSNESDYEQLTITVHPPPGDVSPAAIGFDATADSERIEAEGRVVFDAGRTEAGQNGDIKVAFDRDVFDPLPVAYHSSAEALIEEHHTERAEAEALFSDRQETLSRITTVALPLIAAVYALIIGRAWLVNRSEKQAARRTLSQQTPPKPQMSMPATVMYSYYSIATDQTLSSALLSLVQKGAVRQGDDGHFRLIHETDLLDHEQHLVTWLFHDIGDGQTFSFPAMETFYQDEANAEHYHLKQTEWYKLVKEEIKEHGLTKPSTRFRVLLPVSTVPLLGVAGASLYFSLITPFVIALAIVSTVTLFALFHQPRTTEGWKELIEWRRFRAILNEHPLSDWQKDWSQDEQMTAFIYGLGTQVKPVRKAAGSLAKNPAPSEVAGTDHALPAFMITGLIMSNSFSSSSASASQHGSSGGSSPGGGIGGGTGAGGGGGGSGGF
;
A
#
# COMPACT_ATOMS: atom_id res chain seq x y z
N MET A 1 -6.91 -2.42 -16.25
CA MET A 1 -5.86 -1.96 -15.31
C MET A 1 -6.24 -2.08 -13.82
N SER A 2 -7.50 -2.13 -13.44
CA SER A 2 -7.92 -2.28 -12.02
C SER A 2 -7.62 -3.67 -11.43
N THR A 3 -7.71 -4.73 -12.21
CA THR A 3 -7.45 -6.12 -11.76
C THR A 3 -5.96 -6.46 -11.62
N PHE A 4 -5.08 -5.73 -12.28
CA PHE A 4 -3.63 -5.95 -12.20
C PHE A 4 -3.01 -5.35 -10.93
N PHE A 5 -3.53 -4.23 -10.44
CA PHE A 5 -3.09 -3.61 -9.19
C PHE A 5 -3.56 -4.38 -7.94
N PHE A 6 -4.71 -5.03 -8.02
CA PHE A 6 -5.22 -5.87 -6.92
C PHE A 6 -4.45 -7.20 -6.80
N ALA A 7 -4.03 -7.77 -7.92
CA ALA A 7 -3.21 -8.99 -7.95
C ALA A 7 -1.77 -8.73 -7.48
N LEU A 8 -1.19 -7.56 -7.77
CA LEU A 8 0.16 -7.20 -7.31
C LEU A 8 0.20 -6.92 -5.80
N PHE A 9 -0.89 -6.41 -5.22
CA PHE A 9 -0.99 -6.19 -3.76
C PHE A 9 -1.18 -7.51 -2.99
N LEU A 10 -1.77 -8.53 -3.62
CA LEU A 10 -1.97 -9.86 -3.01
C LEU A 10 -0.69 -10.73 -3.05
N PHE A 11 0.25 -10.45 -3.97
CA PHE A 11 1.50 -11.24 -4.11
C PHE A 11 2.63 -10.80 -3.17
N LEU A 12 2.51 -9.64 -2.50
CA LEU A 12 3.50 -9.11 -1.56
C LEU A 12 3.38 -9.71 -0.13
N PHE A 13 2.39 -10.58 0.11
CA PHE A 13 2.19 -11.22 1.42
C PHE A 13 2.56 -12.71 1.47
N LEU A 14 3.24 -13.25 0.47
CA LEU A 14 3.55 -14.68 0.38
C LEU A 14 5.06 -14.96 0.26
N SER A 15 5.84 -14.50 1.24
CA SER A 15 7.16 -15.09 1.49
C SER A 15 7.59 -14.79 2.93
N ALA A 16 6.94 -15.44 3.90
CA ALA A 16 7.55 -15.66 5.20
C ALA A 16 8.48 -16.87 5.08
N PRO A 17 9.73 -16.81 5.60
CA PRO A 17 10.54 -18.01 5.76
C PRO A 17 9.80 -18.94 6.74
N ALA A 18 9.60 -20.19 6.37
CA ALA A 18 9.13 -21.22 7.27
C ALA A 18 10.28 -21.58 8.21
N SER A 19 10.42 -20.86 9.31
CA SER A 19 10.98 -21.42 10.52
C SER A 19 9.94 -22.43 11.01
N ALA A 20 10.36 -23.62 11.40
CA ALA A 20 9.47 -24.56 12.08
C ALA A 20 9.32 -24.06 13.53
N ASP A 21 8.55 -22.97 13.71
CA ASP A 21 8.18 -22.50 15.03
C ASP A 21 7.23 -23.52 15.66
N VAL A 22 7.49 -23.88 16.91
CA VAL A 22 6.61 -24.74 17.70
C VAL A 22 5.27 -24.03 17.83
N SER A 23 4.21 -24.71 17.45
CA SER A 23 2.85 -24.11 17.47
C SER A 23 2.17 -24.47 18.78
N TYR A 24 1.83 -23.45 19.56
CA TYR A 24 1.18 -23.58 20.87
C TYR A 24 0.28 -22.37 21.17
N THR A 25 -0.55 -22.52 22.21
CA THR A 25 -1.26 -21.44 22.92
C THR A 25 -0.97 -21.55 24.42
N ILE A 26 -0.95 -20.41 25.12
CA ILE A 26 -0.93 -20.37 26.58
C ILE A 26 -2.36 -20.09 27.03
N ASP A 27 -3.07 -21.17 27.36
CA ASP A 27 -4.50 -21.10 27.67
C ASP A 27 -4.76 -20.44 29.03
N LYS A 28 -3.84 -20.65 29.99
CA LYS A 28 -3.91 -20.06 31.31
C LYS A 28 -2.52 -19.74 31.87
N ALA A 29 -2.40 -18.56 32.46
CA ALA A 29 -1.28 -18.15 33.31
C ALA A 29 -1.85 -17.72 34.67
N ASP A 30 -1.55 -18.45 35.74
CA ASP A 30 -2.00 -18.20 37.11
C ASP A 30 -0.78 -17.99 38.00
N ILE A 31 -0.62 -16.79 38.54
CA ILE A 31 0.58 -16.37 39.24
C ILE A 31 0.20 -15.99 40.67
N HIS A 32 0.87 -16.57 41.64
CA HIS A 32 0.72 -16.25 43.05
C HIS A 32 2.03 -15.74 43.64
N ALA A 33 2.01 -14.55 44.21
CA ALA A 33 3.15 -13.94 44.90
C ALA A 33 2.84 -13.84 46.41
N TYR A 34 3.56 -14.55 47.23
CA TYR A 34 3.39 -14.59 48.68
C TYR A 34 4.48 -13.72 49.34
N LEU A 35 4.10 -12.55 49.85
CA LEU A 35 5.01 -11.71 50.60
C LEU A 35 5.26 -12.33 51.98
N GLN A 36 6.53 -12.49 52.32
CA GLN A 36 6.96 -13.07 53.60
C GLN A 36 7.27 -11.95 54.62
N THR A 37 7.19 -12.29 55.90
CA THR A 37 7.45 -11.30 56.97
C THR A 37 8.88 -10.78 56.94
N ASP A 38 9.84 -11.58 56.46
CA ASP A 38 11.26 -11.21 56.36
C ASP A 38 11.59 -10.30 55.15
N GLY A 39 10.61 -10.01 54.29
CA GLY A 39 10.76 -9.15 53.14
C GLY A 39 11.13 -9.87 51.84
N THR A 40 11.15 -11.19 51.81
CA THR A 40 11.24 -11.99 50.59
C THR A 40 9.85 -12.19 49.97
N VAL A 41 9.79 -12.55 48.69
CA VAL A 41 8.54 -12.89 48.00
C VAL A 41 8.69 -14.27 47.36
N ALA A 42 7.89 -15.25 47.86
CA ALA A 42 7.80 -16.56 47.21
C ALA A 42 6.80 -16.46 46.07
N VAL A 43 7.17 -16.93 44.88
CA VAL A 43 6.31 -16.91 43.70
C VAL A 43 6.05 -18.31 43.19
N GLU A 44 4.79 -18.57 42.87
CA GLU A 44 4.30 -19.78 42.24
C GLU A 44 3.59 -19.38 40.95
N GLU A 45 4.10 -19.80 39.81
CA GLU A 45 3.49 -19.57 38.50
C GLU A 45 3.01 -20.90 37.92
N SER A 46 1.79 -20.96 37.44
CA SER A 46 1.20 -22.11 36.78
C SER A 46 0.78 -21.76 35.37
N PHE A 47 1.45 -22.33 34.36
CA PHE A 47 1.18 -22.10 32.95
C PHE A 47 0.59 -23.35 32.31
N THR A 48 -0.58 -23.23 31.69
CA THR A 48 -1.17 -24.27 30.86
C THR A 48 -0.94 -23.99 29.40
N TYR A 49 -0.18 -24.85 28.72
CA TYR A 49 0.10 -24.79 27.29
C TYR A 49 -0.69 -25.84 26.54
N THR A 50 -1.25 -25.49 25.39
CA THR A 50 -1.79 -26.46 24.42
C THR A 50 -0.94 -26.42 23.16
N TYR A 51 -0.19 -27.50 22.90
CA TYR A 51 0.65 -27.68 21.74
C TYR A 51 -0.10 -28.38 20.61
N THR A 52 0.14 -27.93 19.37
CA THR A 52 -0.40 -28.57 18.16
C THR A 52 0.70 -29.21 17.29
N SER A 53 1.95 -29.23 17.78
CA SER A 53 3.12 -29.84 17.16
C SER A 53 4.02 -30.46 18.22
N ALA A 54 5.07 -31.19 17.80
CA ALA A 54 6.12 -31.64 18.69
C ALA A 54 6.86 -30.45 19.31
N PHE A 55 7.24 -30.58 20.59
CA PHE A 55 7.91 -29.56 21.39
C PHE A 55 8.94 -30.18 22.32
N ASN A 56 9.87 -29.38 22.86
CA ASN A 56 10.92 -29.83 23.79
C ASN A 56 10.80 -29.22 25.19
N GLY A 57 9.93 -28.22 25.36
CA GLY A 57 9.72 -27.58 26.63
C GLY A 57 9.15 -26.17 26.52
N ILE A 58 9.27 -25.42 27.62
CA ILE A 58 8.89 -24.01 27.70
C ILE A 58 10.09 -23.14 28.03
N VAL A 59 10.06 -21.89 27.56
CA VAL A 59 11.03 -20.85 27.93
C VAL A 59 10.35 -19.89 28.89
N ARG A 60 11.00 -19.62 30.01
CA ARG A 60 10.58 -18.57 30.95
C ARG A 60 11.70 -17.56 31.12
N THR A 61 11.47 -16.32 30.72
CA THR A 61 12.40 -15.22 30.95
C THR A 61 11.98 -14.46 32.21
N LEU A 62 12.88 -14.31 33.15
CA LEU A 62 12.68 -13.65 34.43
C LEU A 62 13.62 -12.44 34.56
N ASN A 63 13.23 -11.32 33.93
CA ASN A 63 13.97 -10.05 34.09
C ASN A 63 13.76 -9.50 35.51
N HIS A 64 14.80 -8.99 36.11
CA HIS A 64 14.74 -8.36 37.44
C HIS A 64 15.66 -7.14 37.55
N PRO A 65 15.35 -6.15 38.42
CA PRO A 65 16.21 -5.01 38.69
C PRO A 65 17.55 -5.45 39.26
N ALA A 66 18.60 -4.69 39.00
CA ALA A 66 19.97 -5.00 39.46
C ALA A 66 20.13 -5.09 40.99
N ASN A 67 19.16 -4.56 41.75
CA ASN A 67 19.16 -4.59 43.23
C ASN A 67 18.31 -5.74 43.79
N SER A 68 17.67 -6.58 42.96
CA SER A 68 16.92 -7.76 43.39
C SER A 68 17.60 -9.03 42.89
N THR A 69 17.26 -10.16 43.50
CA THR A 69 17.84 -11.47 43.14
C THR A 69 16.72 -12.50 43.10
N ILE A 70 16.73 -13.39 42.08
CA ILE A 70 15.83 -14.53 41.99
C ILE A 70 16.63 -15.76 42.43
N ARG A 71 16.06 -16.56 43.32
CA ARG A 71 16.67 -17.78 43.85
C ARG A 71 15.69 -18.94 43.87
N ASP A 72 16.26 -20.13 44.08
CA ASP A 72 15.52 -21.38 44.33
C ASP A 72 14.51 -21.67 43.22
N LEU A 73 14.92 -21.45 41.95
CA LEU A 73 14.07 -21.70 40.78
C LEU A 73 13.91 -23.20 40.57
N GLU A 74 12.68 -23.66 40.66
CA GLU A 74 12.29 -25.06 40.43
C GLU A 74 11.07 -25.10 39.49
N ALA A 75 10.94 -26.16 38.71
CA ALA A 75 9.80 -26.38 37.83
C ALA A 75 9.26 -27.82 37.99
N PHE A 76 7.96 -27.97 37.86
CA PHE A 76 7.27 -29.23 38.05
C PHE A 76 6.18 -29.45 37.00
N GLU A 77 5.89 -30.72 36.67
CA GLU A 77 4.67 -31.18 36.02
C GLU A 77 4.03 -32.26 36.89
N ASP A 78 2.77 -32.10 37.30
CA ASP A 78 2.05 -33.02 38.21
C ASP A 78 2.85 -33.36 39.50
N GLY A 79 3.65 -32.42 39.98
CA GLY A 79 4.50 -32.57 41.17
C GLY A 79 5.83 -33.29 40.94
N GLU A 80 6.13 -33.72 39.73
CA GLU A 80 7.45 -34.31 39.37
C GLU A 80 8.39 -33.18 38.88
N PRO A 81 9.64 -33.14 39.37
CA PRO A 81 10.59 -32.07 39.02
C PRO A 81 11.05 -32.14 37.55
N LEU A 82 11.19 -31.03 36.90
CA LEU A 82 11.67 -30.90 35.56
C LEU A 82 13.09 -30.32 35.50
N GLU A 83 13.85 -30.67 34.47
CA GLU A 83 15.19 -30.15 34.23
C GLU A 83 15.14 -28.70 33.73
N ILE A 84 15.91 -27.80 34.34
CA ILE A 84 16.04 -26.40 33.97
C ILE A 84 17.45 -26.12 33.48
N GLN A 85 17.56 -25.56 32.27
CA GLN A 85 18.79 -24.98 31.76
C GLN A 85 18.69 -23.47 31.75
N THR A 86 19.61 -22.77 32.41
CA THR A 86 19.60 -21.30 32.49
C THR A 86 20.66 -20.71 31.56
N GLU A 87 20.29 -19.72 30.77
CA GLU A 87 21.15 -18.91 29.92
C GLU A 87 21.08 -17.44 30.33
N GLU A 88 22.21 -16.72 30.28
CA GLU A 88 22.29 -15.28 30.59
C GLU A 88 21.70 -14.88 31.97
N GLU A 89 21.62 -15.85 32.92
CA GLU A 89 21.04 -15.67 34.26
C GLU A 89 19.54 -15.37 34.33
N ILE A 90 18.88 -15.08 33.20
CA ILE A 90 17.48 -14.64 33.11
C ILE A 90 16.59 -15.50 32.22
N VAL A 91 17.16 -16.27 31.30
CA VAL A 91 16.41 -17.14 30.38
C VAL A 91 16.48 -18.60 30.87
N HIS A 92 15.34 -19.18 31.15
CA HIS A 92 15.23 -20.53 31.73
C HIS A 92 14.48 -21.44 30.76
N TYR A 93 15.19 -22.44 30.22
CA TYR A 93 14.61 -23.51 29.39
C TYR A 93 14.20 -24.65 30.31
N ILE A 94 12.91 -24.91 30.41
CA ILE A 94 12.32 -25.98 31.22
C ILE A 94 12.02 -27.13 30.26
N HIS A 95 12.78 -28.21 30.37
CA HIS A 95 12.74 -29.32 29.42
C HIS A 95 11.60 -30.29 29.71
N ARG A 96 10.69 -30.40 28.75
CA ARG A 96 9.57 -31.33 28.75
C ARG A 96 9.17 -31.62 27.30
N SER A 97 9.63 -32.76 26.76
CA SER A 97 9.33 -33.13 25.37
C SER A 97 7.95 -33.79 25.25
N GLY A 98 7.24 -33.46 24.16
CA GLY A 98 5.94 -34.03 23.85
C GLY A 98 5.50 -33.73 22.41
N ASP A 99 4.27 -34.11 22.07
CA ASP A 99 3.68 -33.87 20.75
C ASP A 99 2.16 -33.74 20.85
N SER A 100 1.65 -32.58 20.42
CA SER A 100 0.20 -32.30 20.26
C SER A 100 -0.62 -32.63 21.50
N GLU A 101 -0.24 -32.08 22.63
CA GLU A 101 -0.88 -32.30 23.93
C GLU A 101 -1.00 -31.01 24.75
N THR A 102 -1.83 -31.05 25.80
CA THR A 102 -1.92 -29.96 26.77
C THR A 102 -1.14 -30.35 28.02
N ILE A 103 -0.25 -29.44 28.47
CA ILE A 103 0.58 -29.60 29.67
C ILE A 103 0.38 -28.43 30.61
N THR A 104 0.55 -28.65 31.93
CA THR A 104 0.62 -27.58 32.92
C THR A 104 1.95 -27.66 33.64
N ILE A 105 2.67 -26.54 33.62
CA ILE A 105 3.99 -26.42 34.24
C ILE A 105 3.86 -25.45 35.41
N ASP A 106 4.26 -25.89 36.58
CA ASP A 106 4.35 -25.09 37.79
C ASP A 106 5.80 -24.66 38.01
N ILE A 107 6.02 -23.37 38.22
CA ILE A 107 7.34 -22.76 38.41
C ILE A 107 7.37 -22.06 39.74
N HIS A 108 8.33 -22.40 40.59
CA HIS A 108 8.49 -21.81 41.92
C HIS A 108 9.84 -21.10 42.01
N TYR A 109 9.84 -19.90 42.61
CA TYR A 109 11.07 -19.16 42.89
C TYR A 109 10.87 -18.14 44.00
N THR A 110 11.98 -17.63 44.53
CA THR A 110 11.99 -16.60 45.57
C THR A 110 12.65 -15.32 45.04
N ILE A 111 12.02 -14.18 45.26
CA ILE A 111 12.57 -12.86 44.97
C ILE A 111 13.05 -12.23 46.27
N GLU A 112 14.33 -11.82 46.27
CA GLU A 112 14.94 -11.07 47.39
C GLU A 112 15.15 -9.62 47.02
N ASP A 113 15.21 -8.73 48.02
CA ASP A 113 15.52 -7.31 47.91
C ASP A 113 14.58 -6.51 46.96
N VAL A 114 13.33 -6.96 46.80
CA VAL A 114 12.33 -6.35 45.90
C VAL A 114 11.39 -5.39 46.60
N LEU A 115 11.17 -5.55 47.94
CA LEU A 115 10.22 -4.74 48.68
C LEU A 115 10.78 -3.33 48.98
N ARG A 116 9.98 -2.31 48.77
CA ARG A 116 10.27 -0.92 49.09
C ARG A 116 9.55 -0.50 50.35
N VAL A 117 10.30 -0.15 51.41
CA VAL A 117 9.73 0.16 52.70
C VAL A 117 9.50 1.66 52.82
N TYR A 118 8.23 2.05 52.87
CA TYR A 118 7.76 3.43 53.08
C TYR A 118 7.41 3.66 54.56
N GLU A 119 7.03 4.91 54.89
CA GLU A 119 6.69 5.25 56.31
C GLU A 119 5.43 4.53 56.80
N ASP A 120 4.44 4.33 55.92
CA ASP A 120 3.14 3.74 56.20
C ASP A 120 3.05 2.25 55.81
N LYS A 121 3.54 1.88 54.63
CA LYS A 121 3.36 0.55 54.04
C LYS A 121 4.66 0.01 53.44
N VAL A 122 4.66 -1.30 53.15
CA VAL A 122 5.68 -1.98 52.37
C VAL A 122 5.11 -2.21 50.94
N LEU A 123 5.78 -1.70 49.94
CA LEU A 123 5.36 -1.74 48.56
C LEU A 123 6.11 -2.85 47.81
N PHE A 124 5.38 -3.77 47.21
CA PHE A 124 5.81 -4.70 46.19
C PHE A 124 5.53 -4.07 44.81
N PHE A 125 6.57 -3.83 44.02
CA PHE A 125 6.46 -3.36 42.65
C PHE A 125 7.18 -4.34 41.74
N TRP A 126 6.41 -5.04 40.89
CA TRP A 126 6.93 -6.08 40.03
C TRP A 126 6.18 -6.14 38.69
N ALA A 127 6.93 -6.49 37.61
CA ALA A 127 6.36 -6.90 36.35
C ALA A 127 6.56 -8.41 36.18
N PHE A 128 5.51 -9.17 36.01
CA PHE A 128 5.61 -10.62 35.77
C PHE A 128 5.87 -10.93 34.32
N PHE A 129 5.60 -9.98 33.43
CA PHE A 129 5.96 -10.02 31.99
C PHE A 129 6.13 -8.60 31.49
N ASP A 130 6.86 -8.45 30.40
CA ASP A 130 7.12 -7.16 29.74
C ASP A 130 6.93 -7.26 28.22
N SER A 131 7.25 -6.16 27.51
CA SER A 131 7.09 -6.08 26.07
C SER A 131 7.98 -7.06 25.27
N SER A 132 8.89 -7.78 25.91
CA SER A 132 9.65 -8.86 25.30
C SER A 132 8.89 -10.20 25.28
N ASN A 133 7.73 -10.28 25.94
CA ASN A 133 6.87 -11.45 25.88
C ASN A 133 6.27 -11.62 24.48
N GLU A 134 6.62 -12.69 23.79
CA GLU A 134 6.20 -12.99 22.41
C GLU A 134 4.92 -13.81 22.32
N SER A 135 4.31 -14.20 23.46
CA SER A 135 3.15 -15.08 23.53
C SER A 135 1.92 -14.38 24.11
N ASP A 136 0.76 -14.64 23.52
CA ASP A 136 -0.51 -14.26 24.11
C ASP A 136 -0.84 -15.17 25.32
N TYR A 137 -1.43 -14.61 26.36
CA TYR A 137 -2.12 -15.36 27.43
C TYR A 137 -3.61 -15.29 27.18
N GLU A 138 -4.29 -16.43 27.01
CA GLU A 138 -5.76 -16.44 26.84
C GLU A 138 -6.48 -16.07 28.15
N GLN A 139 -5.90 -16.46 29.30
CA GLN A 139 -6.35 -16.04 30.61
C GLN A 139 -5.16 -15.83 31.55
N LEU A 140 -4.99 -14.60 32.03
CA LEU A 140 -3.95 -14.21 32.98
C LEU A 140 -4.59 -13.76 34.30
N THR A 141 -4.13 -14.35 35.40
CA THR A 141 -4.48 -13.94 36.77
C THR A 141 -3.22 -13.83 37.63
N ILE A 142 -3.06 -12.71 38.33
CA ILE A 142 -1.97 -12.51 39.29
C ILE A 142 -2.57 -12.25 40.65
N THR A 143 -2.19 -13.04 41.66
CA THR A 143 -2.66 -12.91 43.03
C THR A 143 -1.49 -12.58 43.96
N VAL A 144 -1.59 -11.48 44.69
CA VAL A 144 -0.60 -11.08 45.69
C VAL A 144 -1.17 -11.33 47.08
N HIS A 145 -0.47 -12.15 47.83
CA HIS A 145 -0.83 -12.55 49.19
C HIS A 145 -0.02 -11.76 50.22
N PRO A 146 -0.66 -11.10 51.20
CA PRO A 146 0.04 -10.48 52.31
C PRO A 146 0.65 -11.50 53.25
N PRO A 147 1.60 -11.10 54.11
CA PRO A 147 1.93 -11.85 55.31
C PRO A 147 0.71 -12.03 56.23
N PRO A 148 0.68 -13.07 57.11
CA PRO A 148 -0.43 -13.26 58.06
C PRO A 148 -0.64 -12.04 58.95
N GLY A 149 -1.89 -11.54 59.06
CA GLY A 149 -2.26 -10.39 59.88
C GLY A 149 -3.49 -9.68 59.34
N ASP A 150 -3.89 -8.64 60.04
CA ASP A 150 -4.95 -7.72 59.57
C ASP A 150 -4.30 -6.62 58.71
N VAL A 151 -4.68 -6.55 57.46
CA VAL A 151 -4.06 -5.67 56.46
C VAL A 151 -5.10 -4.84 55.71
N SER A 152 -4.73 -3.60 55.41
CA SER A 152 -5.46 -2.71 54.51
C SER A 152 -4.63 -2.48 53.24
N PRO A 153 -4.78 -3.29 52.19
CA PRO A 153 -3.95 -3.17 50.98
C PRO A 153 -4.31 -1.94 50.15
N ALA A 154 -3.32 -1.37 49.53
CA ALA A 154 -3.48 -0.45 48.40
C ALA A 154 -2.83 -1.06 47.16
N ALA A 155 -3.49 -1.00 46.01
CA ALA A 155 -3.00 -1.66 44.79
C ALA A 155 -3.36 -0.88 43.55
N ILE A 156 -2.50 -1.00 42.51
CA ILE A 156 -2.77 -0.50 41.17
C ILE A 156 -2.01 -1.36 40.15
N GLY A 157 -2.68 -1.74 39.07
CA GLY A 157 -2.07 -2.37 37.89
C GLY A 157 -1.78 -1.36 36.80
N PHE A 158 -0.88 -1.67 35.87
CA PHE A 158 -0.52 -0.84 34.73
C PHE A 158 -0.57 -1.67 33.44
N ASP A 159 -0.78 -0.98 32.30
CA ASP A 159 -0.86 -1.59 30.98
C ASP A 159 -1.89 -2.74 30.94
N ALA A 160 -1.46 -3.99 30.73
CA ALA A 160 -2.36 -5.15 30.65
C ALA A 160 -3.08 -5.46 31.97
N THR A 161 -2.52 -5.06 33.12
CA THR A 161 -3.13 -5.27 34.44
C THR A 161 -3.94 -4.06 34.92
N ALA A 162 -4.05 -2.99 34.12
CA ALA A 162 -4.81 -1.78 34.48
C ALA A 162 -6.30 -2.09 34.72
N ASP A 163 -6.85 -1.51 35.78
CA ASP A 163 -8.28 -1.64 36.19
C ASP A 163 -8.75 -3.09 36.43
N SER A 164 -7.81 -4.03 36.60
CA SER A 164 -8.10 -5.44 36.86
C SER A 164 -7.97 -5.82 38.35
N GLU A 165 -7.48 -4.86 39.18
CA GLU A 165 -7.25 -5.10 40.61
C GLU A 165 -8.53 -5.24 41.42
N ARG A 166 -8.55 -6.24 42.28
CA ARG A 166 -9.60 -6.48 43.27
C ARG A 166 -8.99 -6.88 44.62
N ILE A 167 -9.46 -6.26 45.70
CA ILE A 167 -9.09 -6.66 47.05
C ILE A 167 -10.10 -7.71 47.52
N GLU A 168 -9.60 -8.88 47.85
CA GLU A 168 -10.40 -10.01 48.34
C GLU A 168 -10.30 -10.21 49.87
N ALA A 169 -10.94 -11.27 50.37
CA ALA A 169 -10.84 -11.62 51.78
C ALA A 169 -9.41 -11.86 52.22
N GLU A 170 -9.11 -11.57 53.49
CA GLU A 170 -7.77 -11.69 54.07
C GLU A 170 -6.72 -10.73 53.44
N GLY A 171 -7.18 -9.66 52.75
CA GLY A 171 -6.32 -8.66 52.15
C GLY A 171 -5.56 -9.11 50.89
N ARG A 172 -5.92 -10.22 50.27
CA ARG A 172 -5.36 -10.64 48.97
C ARG A 172 -5.72 -9.64 47.88
N VAL A 173 -4.78 -9.35 47.00
CA VAL A 173 -5.01 -8.50 45.85
C VAL A 173 -4.92 -9.36 44.59
N VAL A 174 -5.99 -9.38 43.82
CA VAL A 174 -6.09 -10.16 42.57
C VAL A 174 -6.16 -9.20 41.40
N PHE A 175 -5.30 -9.40 40.42
CA PHE A 175 -5.33 -8.76 39.10
C PHE A 175 -5.84 -9.79 38.08
N ASP A 176 -7.08 -9.64 37.64
CA ASP A 176 -7.71 -10.52 36.64
C ASP A 176 -7.62 -9.82 35.27
N ALA A 177 -6.47 -9.93 34.61
CA ALA A 177 -6.18 -9.27 33.35
C ALA A 177 -6.89 -9.92 32.14
N GLY A 178 -7.42 -11.16 32.33
CA GLY A 178 -8.06 -11.89 31.23
C GLY A 178 -7.11 -12.18 30.09
N ARG A 179 -7.57 -11.94 28.84
CA ARG A 179 -6.70 -12.11 27.66
C ARG A 179 -5.68 -10.98 27.56
N THR A 180 -4.42 -11.33 27.49
CA THR A 180 -3.28 -10.42 27.39
C THR A 180 -2.51 -10.73 26.10
N GLU A 181 -2.31 -9.74 25.24
CA GLU A 181 -1.61 -9.92 23.96
C GLU A 181 -0.09 -9.85 24.14
N ALA A 182 0.64 -10.52 23.25
CA ALA A 182 2.09 -10.43 23.17
C ALA A 182 2.55 -8.96 23.06
N GLY A 183 3.71 -8.65 23.64
CA GLY A 183 4.30 -7.31 23.60
C GLY A 183 3.69 -6.30 24.58
N GLN A 184 2.79 -6.72 25.45
CA GLN A 184 2.27 -5.87 26.55
C GLN A 184 3.12 -6.02 27.82
N ASN A 185 3.05 -5.00 28.70
CA ASN A 185 3.64 -5.05 30.05
C ASN A 185 2.59 -5.46 31.09
N GLY A 186 3.05 -6.08 32.18
CA GLY A 186 2.21 -6.49 33.30
C GLY A 186 2.75 -6.01 34.64
N ASP A 187 2.94 -4.69 34.77
CA ASP A 187 3.41 -4.09 36.02
C ASP A 187 2.30 -4.00 37.05
N ILE A 188 2.59 -4.39 38.29
CA ILE A 188 1.69 -4.23 39.44
C ILE A 188 2.40 -3.52 40.58
N LYS A 189 1.66 -2.69 41.33
CA LYS A 189 2.07 -2.15 42.61
C LYS A 189 1.06 -2.56 43.66
N VAL A 190 1.53 -3.23 44.70
CA VAL A 190 0.71 -3.61 45.86
C VAL A 190 1.43 -3.23 47.13
N ALA A 191 0.75 -2.54 48.03
CA ALA A 191 1.30 -2.09 49.28
C ALA A 191 0.48 -2.64 50.45
N PHE A 192 1.15 -3.21 51.44
CA PHE A 192 0.55 -3.74 52.69
C PHE A 192 1.08 -2.99 53.89
N ASP A 193 0.33 -3.01 55.00
CA ASP A 193 0.72 -2.35 56.24
C ASP A 193 2.04 -2.90 56.77
N ARG A 194 2.89 -2.03 57.30
CA ARG A 194 4.23 -2.42 57.80
C ARG A 194 4.20 -3.37 58.97
N ASP A 195 3.11 -3.32 59.78
CA ASP A 195 3.01 -4.04 61.04
C ASP A 195 2.93 -5.58 60.85
N VAL A 196 2.67 -6.05 59.63
CA VAL A 196 2.63 -7.49 59.30
C VAL A 196 4.01 -8.00 58.83
N PHE A 197 5.02 -7.15 58.70
CA PHE A 197 6.38 -7.53 58.39
C PHE A 197 7.29 -7.46 59.63
N ASP A 198 8.37 -8.23 59.61
CA ASP A 198 9.47 -8.04 60.58
C ASP A 198 10.02 -6.62 60.46
N PRO A 199 10.73 -6.12 61.47
CA PRO A 199 11.24 -4.74 61.42
C PRO A 199 12.17 -4.49 60.27
N LEU A 200 11.63 -3.99 59.16
CA LEU A 200 12.36 -3.57 57.98
C LEU A 200 12.75 -2.08 58.04
N PRO A 201 13.98 -1.69 57.63
CA PRO A 201 14.40 -0.29 57.67
C PRO A 201 13.61 0.52 56.65
N VAL A 202 13.11 1.71 57.07
CA VAL A 202 12.46 2.66 56.14
C VAL A 202 13.47 3.17 55.15
N ALA A 203 13.19 2.94 53.88
CA ALA A 203 14.00 3.42 52.73
C ALA A 203 13.42 4.70 52.13
N TYR A 204 12.10 4.88 52.18
CA TYR A 204 11.39 6.00 51.56
C TYR A 204 10.59 6.77 52.61
N HIS A 205 10.96 8.08 52.83
CA HIS A 205 10.27 8.97 53.76
C HIS A 205 9.04 9.65 53.15
N SER A 206 8.11 8.83 52.65
CA SER A 206 6.84 9.22 52.06
C SER A 206 5.81 8.10 52.23
N SER A 207 4.57 8.35 51.88
CA SER A 207 3.47 7.36 51.96
C SER A 207 3.38 6.55 50.66
N ALA A 208 3.37 5.23 50.73
CA ALA A 208 3.09 4.34 49.62
C ALA A 208 1.60 4.35 49.22
N GLU A 209 0.72 4.52 50.18
CA GLU A 209 -0.72 4.64 49.92
C GLU A 209 -1.01 5.92 49.13
N ALA A 210 -0.42 7.05 49.49
CA ALA A 210 -0.55 8.30 48.74
C ALA A 210 0.01 8.20 47.32
N LEU A 211 1.11 7.48 47.14
CA LEU A 211 1.69 7.23 45.82
C LEU A 211 0.72 6.41 44.91
N ILE A 212 0.09 5.38 45.44
CA ILE A 212 -0.87 4.60 44.69
C ILE A 212 -2.13 5.42 44.37
N GLU A 213 -2.62 6.21 45.31
CA GLU A 213 -3.78 7.10 45.10
C GLU A 213 -3.47 8.21 44.09
N GLU A 214 -2.24 8.76 44.09
CA GLU A 214 -1.79 9.68 43.05
C GLU A 214 -1.89 9.05 41.65
N HIS A 215 -1.41 7.83 41.48
CA HIS A 215 -1.51 7.12 40.21
C HIS A 215 -2.96 6.85 39.79
N HIS A 216 -3.86 6.49 40.72
CA HIS A 216 -5.30 6.37 40.41
C HIS A 216 -5.89 7.70 39.95
N THR A 217 -5.53 8.80 40.63
CA THR A 217 -5.99 10.16 40.25
C THR A 217 -5.48 10.56 38.87
N GLU A 218 -4.17 10.38 38.62
CA GLU A 218 -3.56 10.69 37.32
C GLU A 218 -4.22 9.90 36.18
N ARG A 219 -4.51 8.61 36.42
CA ARG A 219 -5.21 7.78 35.44
C ARG A 219 -6.62 8.30 35.16
N ALA A 220 -7.40 8.56 36.22
CA ALA A 220 -8.76 9.07 36.10
C ALA A 220 -8.80 10.43 35.37
N GLU A 221 -7.85 11.33 35.64
CA GLU A 221 -7.72 12.60 34.93
C GLU A 221 -7.34 12.41 33.46
N ALA A 222 -6.42 11.48 33.15
CA ALA A 222 -6.03 11.17 31.79
C ALA A 222 -7.19 10.59 30.97
N GLU A 223 -7.96 9.68 31.54
CA GLU A 223 -9.15 9.10 30.92
C GLU A 223 -10.26 10.14 30.71
N ALA A 224 -10.51 11.00 31.70
CA ALA A 224 -11.46 12.09 31.58
C ALA A 224 -11.08 13.07 30.45
N LEU A 225 -9.80 13.44 30.38
CA LEU A 225 -9.26 14.27 29.30
C LEU A 225 -9.37 13.60 27.93
N PHE A 226 -9.08 12.31 27.85
CA PHE A 226 -9.21 11.55 26.61
C PHE A 226 -10.67 11.50 26.13
N SER A 227 -11.60 11.18 27.03
CA SER A 227 -13.03 11.11 26.72
C SER A 227 -13.63 12.45 26.33
N ASP A 228 -13.23 13.57 26.98
CA ASP A 228 -13.68 14.92 26.62
C ASP A 228 -13.20 15.32 25.22
N ARG A 229 -11.93 15.05 24.92
CA ARG A 229 -11.36 15.30 23.56
C ARG A 229 -12.03 14.44 22.51
N GLN A 230 -12.29 13.16 22.80
CA GLN A 230 -12.99 12.24 21.91
C GLN A 230 -14.42 12.75 21.61
N GLU A 231 -15.18 13.16 22.64
CA GLU A 231 -16.52 13.71 22.47
C GLU A 231 -16.50 15.03 21.68
N THR A 232 -15.59 15.91 21.98
CA THR A 232 -15.40 17.20 21.28
C THR A 232 -15.10 16.96 19.79
N LEU A 233 -14.16 16.07 19.47
CA LEU A 233 -13.82 15.73 18.10
C LEU A 233 -15.02 15.08 17.38
N SER A 234 -15.73 14.19 18.05
CA SER A 234 -16.95 13.55 17.52
C SER A 234 -18.04 14.58 17.16
N ARG A 235 -18.33 15.52 18.05
CA ARG A 235 -19.29 16.61 17.82
C ARG A 235 -18.88 17.49 16.64
N ILE A 236 -17.61 17.90 16.57
CA ILE A 236 -17.11 18.76 15.49
C ILE A 236 -17.19 18.00 14.16
N THR A 237 -16.70 16.78 14.10
CA THR A 237 -16.65 16.01 12.85
C THR A 237 -18.03 15.64 12.34
N THR A 238 -19.01 15.37 13.21
CA THR A 238 -20.40 15.09 12.85
C THR A 238 -21.05 16.23 12.05
N VAL A 239 -20.68 17.48 12.33
CA VAL A 239 -21.21 18.65 11.60
C VAL A 239 -20.29 19.08 10.47
N ALA A 240 -18.98 19.13 10.72
CA ALA A 240 -18.01 19.66 9.76
C ALA A 240 -17.84 18.77 8.52
N LEU A 241 -17.74 17.45 8.69
CA LEU A 241 -17.52 16.56 7.55
C LEU A 241 -18.65 16.56 6.52
N PRO A 242 -19.94 16.50 6.89
CA PRO A 242 -21.03 16.65 5.92
C PRO A 242 -21.02 18.01 5.20
N LEU A 243 -20.71 19.10 5.89
CA LEU A 243 -20.60 20.42 5.27
C LEU A 243 -19.44 20.48 4.27
N ILE A 244 -18.27 19.96 4.63
CA ILE A 244 -17.12 19.87 3.74
C ILE A 244 -17.45 18.99 2.53
N ALA A 245 -18.09 17.84 2.73
CA ALA A 245 -18.53 16.96 1.66
C ALA A 245 -19.49 17.67 0.70
N ALA A 246 -20.45 18.46 1.24
CA ALA A 246 -21.38 19.25 0.44
C ALA A 246 -20.65 20.31 -0.41
N VAL A 247 -19.64 20.99 0.14
CA VAL A 247 -18.82 21.96 -0.61
C VAL A 247 -18.09 21.28 -1.76
N TYR A 248 -17.43 20.14 -1.52
CA TYR A 248 -16.77 19.40 -2.60
C TYR A 248 -17.77 18.85 -3.62
N ALA A 249 -18.94 18.37 -3.19
CA ALA A 249 -20.00 17.93 -4.08
C ALA A 249 -20.49 19.06 -4.99
N LEU A 250 -20.61 20.29 -4.49
CA LEU A 250 -20.95 21.47 -5.28
C LEU A 250 -19.87 21.83 -6.29
N ILE A 251 -18.58 21.78 -5.89
CA ILE A 251 -17.45 22.03 -6.80
C ILE A 251 -17.41 20.99 -7.93
N ILE A 252 -17.51 19.71 -7.59
CA ILE A 252 -17.53 18.58 -8.52
C ILE A 252 -18.77 18.66 -9.43
N GLY A 253 -19.93 18.90 -8.84
CA GLY A 253 -21.19 19.03 -9.58
C GLY A 253 -21.16 20.18 -10.58
N ARG A 254 -20.64 21.35 -10.18
CA ARG A 254 -20.45 22.49 -11.10
C ARG A 254 -19.49 22.13 -12.24
N ALA A 255 -18.35 21.53 -11.93
CA ALA A 255 -17.37 21.12 -12.95
C ALA A 255 -17.99 20.11 -13.94
N TRP A 256 -18.76 19.16 -13.44
CA TRP A 256 -19.49 18.19 -14.26
C TRP A 256 -20.58 18.84 -15.14
N LEU A 257 -21.38 19.78 -14.59
CA LEU A 257 -22.41 20.49 -15.32
C LEU A 257 -21.82 21.33 -16.47
N VAL A 258 -20.72 22.05 -16.21
CA VAL A 258 -20.00 22.82 -17.24
C VAL A 258 -19.50 21.89 -18.35
N ASN A 259 -18.87 20.79 -17.99
CA ASN A 259 -18.37 19.83 -18.98
C ASN A 259 -19.51 19.16 -19.78
N ARG A 260 -20.64 18.92 -19.14
CA ARG A 260 -21.87 18.39 -19.79
C ARG A 260 -22.47 19.41 -20.77
N SER A 261 -22.51 20.69 -20.43
CA SER A 261 -23.03 21.74 -21.32
C SER A 261 -22.18 21.91 -22.58
N GLU A 262 -20.82 21.88 -22.44
CA GLU A 262 -19.90 21.91 -23.58
C GLU A 262 -20.12 20.70 -24.52
N LYS A 263 -20.26 19.50 -23.93
CA LYS A 263 -20.57 18.28 -24.69
C LYS A 263 -21.91 18.36 -25.44
N GLN A 264 -22.91 18.96 -24.82
CA GLN A 264 -24.22 19.15 -25.49
C GLN A 264 -24.14 20.17 -26.61
N ALA A 265 -23.41 21.27 -26.43
CA ALA A 265 -23.14 22.26 -27.48
C ALA A 265 -22.44 21.62 -28.69
N ALA A 266 -21.36 20.84 -28.43
CA ALA A 266 -20.65 20.11 -29.47
C ALA A 266 -21.53 19.16 -30.28
N ARG A 267 -22.47 18.46 -29.62
CA ARG A 267 -23.41 17.56 -30.33
C ARG A 267 -24.34 18.25 -31.32
N ARG A 268 -24.57 19.54 -31.16
CA ARG A 268 -25.44 20.33 -32.07
C ARG A 268 -24.69 20.79 -33.33
N THR A 269 -23.35 20.76 -33.30
CA THR A 269 -22.47 21.27 -34.39
C THR A 269 -21.67 20.18 -35.07
N LEU A 270 -22.01 18.89 -34.84
CA LEU A 270 -21.33 17.77 -35.47
C LEU A 270 -21.40 17.81 -36.98
N SER A 271 -20.29 17.56 -37.65
CA SER A 271 -20.21 17.34 -39.09
C SER A 271 -20.83 16.01 -39.49
N GLN A 272 -21.40 15.95 -40.71
CA GLN A 272 -21.85 14.73 -41.34
C GLN A 272 -20.77 14.12 -42.26
N GLN A 273 -19.64 14.82 -42.40
CA GLN A 273 -18.54 14.34 -43.24
C GLN A 273 -17.90 13.07 -42.68
N THR A 274 -17.64 12.10 -43.53
CA THR A 274 -17.03 10.80 -43.20
C THR A 274 -16.01 10.44 -44.26
N PRO A 275 -14.71 10.28 -43.96
CA PRO A 275 -14.08 10.50 -42.65
C PRO A 275 -14.12 11.97 -42.20
N PRO A 276 -14.03 12.24 -40.88
CA PRO A 276 -13.90 13.60 -40.39
C PRO A 276 -12.58 14.24 -40.91
N LYS A 277 -12.61 15.54 -41.20
CA LYS A 277 -11.40 16.28 -41.59
C LYS A 277 -10.49 16.44 -40.36
N PRO A 278 -9.24 15.93 -40.40
CA PRO A 278 -8.32 16.07 -39.27
C PRO A 278 -8.04 17.55 -38.98
N GLN A 279 -8.12 17.96 -37.72
CA GLN A 279 -7.69 19.29 -37.25
C GLN A 279 -6.24 19.30 -36.79
N MET A 280 -5.72 18.11 -36.45
CA MET A 280 -4.37 17.84 -35.97
C MET A 280 -3.72 16.77 -36.84
N SER A 281 -2.45 16.51 -36.60
CA SER A 281 -1.79 15.33 -37.16
C SER A 281 -2.52 14.02 -36.81
N MET A 282 -2.37 12.97 -37.60
CA MET A 282 -3.04 11.70 -37.34
C MET A 282 -2.59 11.07 -36.01
N PRO A 283 -1.31 11.05 -35.60
CA PRO A 283 -0.92 10.58 -34.28
C PRO A 283 -1.56 11.39 -33.14
N ALA A 284 -1.66 12.71 -33.27
CA ALA A 284 -2.34 13.56 -32.29
C ALA A 284 -3.84 13.26 -32.23
N THR A 285 -4.50 13.07 -33.38
CA THR A 285 -5.91 12.69 -33.49
C THR A 285 -6.19 11.32 -32.86
N VAL A 286 -5.34 10.32 -33.10
CA VAL A 286 -5.41 9.00 -32.48
C VAL A 286 -5.28 9.09 -30.96
N MET A 287 -4.26 9.80 -30.47
CA MET A 287 -4.05 10.00 -29.03
C MET A 287 -5.21 10.75 -28.37
N TYR A 288 -5.73 11.78 -29.00
CA TYR A 288 -6.83 12.58 -28.45
C TYR A 288 -8.15 11.81 -28.37
N SER A 289 -8.46 10.98 -29.37
CA SER A 289 -9.74 10.28 -29.50
C SER A 289 -9.77 8.90 -28.85
N TYR A 290 -8.60 8.26 -28.69
CA TYR A 290 -8.45 6.89 -28.18
C TYR A 290 -7.69 6.86 -26.85
N TYR A 291 -8.41 7.09 -25.74
CA TYR A 291 -7.95 7.01 -24.34
C TYR A 291 -6.80 7.93 -23.92
N SER A 292 -6.35 8.87 -24.74
CA SER A 292 -5.21 9.77 -24.47
C SER A 292 -3.92 9.04 -24.06
N ILE A 293 -3.79 7.77 -24.44
CA ILE A 293 -2.63 6.91 -24.19
C ILE A 293 -1.90 6.69 -25.50
N ALA A 294 -0.61 6.90 -25.48
CA ALA A 294 0.25 6.56 -26.57
C ALA A 294 0.51 5.04 -26.57
N THR A 295 0.47 4.44 -27.75
CA THR A 295 0.74 3.02 -27.99
C THR A 295 1.71 2.89 -29.15
N ASP A 296 2.35 1.72 -29.32
CA ASP A 296 3.21 1.45 -30.49
C ASP A 296 2.45 1.64 -31.82
N GLN A 297 1.13 1.44 -31.81
CA GLN A 297 0.27 1.72 -32.96
C GLN A 297 0.16 3.21 -33.28
N THR A 298 0.37 4.08 -32.28
CA THR A 298 0.41 5.53 -32.52
C THR A 298 1.69 5.92 -33.25
N LEU A 299 2.85 5.29 -32.95
CA LEU A 299 4.09 5.44 -33.73
C LEU A 299 3.91 4.96 -35.16
N SER A 300 3.24 3.83 -35.35
CA SER A 300 2.91 3.31 -36.68
C SER A 300 2.05 4.30 -37.49
N SER A 301 1.06 4.91 -36.82
CA SER A 301 0.23 5.96 -37.43
C SER A 301 1.04 7.19 -37.82
N ALA A 302 2.04 7.57 -37.03
CA ALA A 302 2.91 8.68 -37.32
C ALA A 302 3.80 8.44 -38.56
N LEU A 303 4.44 7.26 -38.64
CA LEU A 303 5.27 6.91 -39.78
C LEU A 303 4.43 6.75 -41.05
N LEU A 304 3.23 6.17 -40.97
CA LEU A 304 2.29 6.10 -42.09
C LEU A 304 1.84 7.49 -42.55
N SER A 305 1.64 8.44 -41.61
CA SER A 305 1.30 9.82 -41.96
C SER A 305 2.43 10.50 -42.74
N LEU A 306 3.69 10.24 -42.38
CA LEU A 306 4.86 10.73 -43.16
C LEU A 306 4.91 10.13 -44.58
N VAL A 307 4.50 8.85 -44.72
CA VAL A 307 4.38 8.22 -46.05
C VAL A 307 3.24 8.84 -46.84
N GLN A 308 2.09 9.10 -46.25
CA GLN A 308 0.94 9.76 -46.88
C GLN A 308 1.29 11.19 -47.34
N LYS A 309 2.05 11.93 -46.49
CA LYS A 309 2.57 13.29 -46.84
C LYS A 309 3.64 13.27 -47.92
N GLY A 310 4.23 12.13 -48.26
CA GLY A 310 5.33 11.99 -49.22
C GLY A 310 6.69 12.35 -48.65
N ALA A 311 6.80 12.68 -47.36
CA ALA A 311 8.08 12.95 -46.69
C ALA A 311 8.96 11.70 -46.57
N VAL A 312 8.33 10.53 -46.48
CA VAL A 312 8.95 9.21 -46.44
C VAL A 312 8.38 8.34 -47.56
N ARG A 313 9.18 7.53 -48.19
CA ARG A 313 8.75 6.53 -49.19
C ARG A 313 9.24 5.15 -48.80
N GLN A 314 8.35 4.18 -48.87
CA GLN A 314 8.74 2.77 -48.74
C GLN A 314 9.29 2.25 -50.08
N GLY A 315 10.46 1.61 -50.04
CA GLY A 315 11.05 0.90 -51.16
C GLY A 315 10.55 -0.55 -51.25
N ASP A 316 10.72 -1.19 -52.41
CA ASP A 316 10.38 -2.60 -52.65
C ASP A 316 11.23 -3.58 -51.80
N ASP A 317 12.37 -3.10 -51.32
CA ASP A 317 13.33 -3.80 -50.46
C ASP A 317 12.96 -3.79 -48.96
N GLY A 318 11.80 -3.22 -48.60
CA GLY A 318 11.33 -3.08 -47.22
C GLY A 318 12.01 -1.95 -46.42
N HIS A 319 12.89 -1.16 -47.09
CA HIS A 319 13.48 0.03 -46.48
C HIS A 319 12.59 1.25 -46.68
N PHE A 320 12.64 2.16 -45.70
CA PHE A 320 12.02 3.48 -45.79
C PHE A 320 13.08 4.49 -46.17
N ARG A 321 12.78 5.34 -47.18
CA ARG A 321 13.67 6.39 -47.64
C ARG A 321 13.11 7.76 -47.29
N LEU A 322 13.92 8.59 -46.69
CA LEU A 322 13.61 9.98 -46.44
C LEU A 322 13.70 10.77 -47.75
N ILE A 323 12.64 11.48 -48.10
CA ILE A 323 12.53 12.26 -49.34
C ILE A 323 12.79 13.74 -49.05
N HIS A 324 12.18 14.28 -47.98
CA HIS A 324 12.40 15.64 -47.52
C HIS A 324 12.05 15.77 -46.01
N GLU A 325 12.65 16.78 -45.38
CA GLU A 325 12.43 17.15 -43.98
C GLU A 325 11.76 18.52 -43.82
N THR A 326 11.26 19.09 -44.91
CA THR A 326 10.59 20.40 -44.90
C THR A 326 9.15 20.28 -44.52
N ASP A 327 8.63 21.29 -43.79
CA ASP A 327 7.22 21.38 -43.35
C ASP A 327 6.77 20.24 -42.43
N LEU A 328 7.70 19.69 -41.62
CA LEU A 328 7.40 18.72 -40.60
C LEU A 328 7.04 19.41 -39.27
N LEU A 329 6.08 18.82 -38.54
CA LEU A 329 5.78 19.20 -37.16
C LEU A 329 6.91 18.72 -36.23
N ASP A 330 7.03 19.32 -35.05
CA ASP A 330 8.11 19.00 -34.10
C ASP A 330 8.18 17.49 -33.77
N HIS A 331 7.05 16.85 -33.55
CA HIS A 331 7.01 15.41 -33.30
C HIS A 331 7.34 14.57 -34.55
N GLU A 332 7.04 15.07 -35.76
CA GLU A 332 7.39 14.42 -37.02
C GLU A 332 8.91 14.54 -37.27
N GLN A 333 9.47 15.70 -37.03
CA GLN A 333 10.93 15.93 -37.09
C GLN A 333 11.66 15.05 -36.06
N HIS A 334 11.16 14.96 -34.84
CA HIS A 334 11.74 14.08 -33.83
C HIS A 334 11.70 12.61 -34.27
N LEU A 335 10.58 12.14 -34.83
CA LEU A 335 10.46 10.77 -35.34
C LEU A 335 11.41 10.49 -36.49
N VAL A 336 11.58 11.43 -37.42
CA VAL A 336 12.55 11.33 -38.53
C VAL A 336 13.97 11.27 -37.96
N THR A 337 14.34 12.16 -37.04
CA THR A 337 15.66 12.14 -36.41
C THR A 337 15.91 10.81 -35.73
N TRP A 338 14.96 10.33 -34.94
CA TRP A 338 15.10 9.06 -34.24
C TRP A 338 15.26 7.86 -35.18
N LEU A 339 14.38 7.72 -36.18
CA LEU A 339 14.39 6.53 -37.04
C LEU A 339 15.49 6.59 -38.12
N PHE A 340 15.70 7.73 -38.78
CA PHE A 340 16.59 7.82 -39.93
C PHE A 340 18.01 8.22 -39.54
N HIS A 341 18.18 9.12 -38.54
CA HIS A 341 19.53 9.62 -38.19
C HIS A 341 20.15 8.85 -37.01
N ASP A 342 19.37 8.49 -35.99
CA ASP A 342 19.93 7.78 -34.82
C ASP A 342 20.06 6.27 -35.09
N ILE A 343 19.09 5.64 -35.79
CA ILE A 343 19.06 4.19 -36.07
C ILE A 343 19.51 3.86 -37.48
N GLY A 344 19.07 4.66 -38.49
CA GLY A 344 19.39 4.49 -39.90
C GLY A 344 20.70 5.13 -40.28
N ASP A 345 20.91 5.32 -41.62
CA ASP A 345 22.11 5.89 -42.20
C ASP A 345 21.98 7.39 -42.56
N GLY A 346 20.91 8.04 -42.11
CA GLY A 346 20.55 9.42 -42.40
C GLY A 346 19.63 9.58 -43.63
N GLN A 347 19.51 8.59 -44.47
CA GLN A 347 18.63 8.57 -45.64
C GLN A 347 17.65 7.40 -45.67
N THR A 348 18.06 6.27 -45.08
CA THR A 348 17.28 5.07 -45.09
C THR A 348 17.10 4.49 -43.66
N PHE A 349 15.97 3.88 -43.43
CA PHE A 349 15.60 3.20 -42.19
C PHE A 349 14.96 1.86 -42.51
N SER A 350 15.24 0.85 -41.69
CA SER A 350 14.55 -0.44 -41.72
C SER A 350 14.26 -1.00 -40.33
N PHE A 351 13.20 -1.76 -40.17
CA PHE A 351 12.86 -2.39 -38.90
C PHE A 351 13.87 -3.46 -38.44
N PRO A 352 14.49 -4.26 -39.33
CA PRO A 352 15.59 -5.14 -38.92
C PRO A 352 16.78 -4.37 -38.32
N ALA A 353 17.15 -3.19 -38.86
CA ALA A 353 18.17 -2.34 -38.28
C ALA A 353 17.79 -1.84 -36.88
N MET A 354 16.54 -1.46 -36.71
CA MET A 354 16.00 -1.04 -35.42
C MET A 354 16.01 -2.18 -34.40
N GLU A 355 15.65 -3.39 -34.78
CA GLU A 355 15.68 -4.57 -33.89
C GLU A 355 17.10 -4.87 -33.45
N THR A 356 18.07 -4.86 -34.39
CA THR A 356 19.49 -5.05 -34.09
C THR A 356 20.05 -3.95 -33.17
N PHE A 357 19.64 -2.69 -33.39
CA PHE A 357 20.08 -1.55 -32.58
C PHE A 357 19.65 -1.68 -31.12
N TYR A 358 18.44 -2.16 -30.84
CA TYR A 358 17.91 -2.33 -29.48
C TYR A 358 18.18 -3.69 -28.84
N GLN A 359 18.86 -4.61 -29.53
CA GLN A 359 19.44 -5.81 -28.91
C GLN A 359 20.67 -5.46 -28.04
N ASP A 360 21.31 -4.32 -28.28
CA ASP A 360 22.36 -3.80 -27.41
C ASP A 360 21.73 -3.17 -26.16
N GLU A 361 22.11 -3.66 -24.97
CA GLU A 361 21.61 -3.22 -23.68
C GLU A 361 21.81 -1.71 -23.46
N ALA A 362 22.91 -1.14 -23.95
CA ALA A 362 23.18 0.29 -23.88
C ALA A 362 22.15 1.14 -24.65
N ASN A 363 21.57 0.60 -25.71
CA ASN A 363 20.59 1.28 -26.56
C ASN A 363 19.13 1.02 -26.11
N ALA A 364 18.87 -0.04 -25.36
CA ALA A 364 17.52 -0.43 -24.96
C ALA A 364 16.81 0.67 -24.14
N GLU A 365 17.52 1.32 -23.21
CA GLU A 365 17.00 2.43 -22.43
C GLU A 365 16.64 3.66 -23.31
N HIS A 366 17.39 3.90 -24.37
CA HIS A 366 17.15 4.99 -25.31
C HIS A 366 15.81 4.87 -26.04
N TYR A 367 15.30 3.66 -26.29
CA TYR A 367 13.97 3.48 -26.92
C TYR A 367 12.87 4.18 -26.11
N HIS A 368 12.80 3.90 -24.83
CA HIS A 368 11.76 4.47 -23.95
C HIS A 368 11.92 5.97 -23.76
N LEU A 369 13.15 6.47 -23.73
CA LEU A 369 13.42 7.91 -23.67
C LEU A 369 12.92 8.62 -24.93
N LYS A 370 13.34 8.16 -26.12
CA LYS A 370 12.92 8.72 -27.41
C LYS A 370 11.40 8.63 -27.61
N GLN A 371 10.80 7.51 -27.26
CA GLN A 371 9.36 7.34 -27.30
C GLN A 371 8.64 8.34 -26.36
N THR A 372 9.16 8.54 -25.15
CA THR A 372 8.60 9.48 -24.18
C THR A 372 8.72 10.93 -24.66
N GLU A 373 9.85 11.31 -25.24
CA GLU A 373 10.06 12.64 -25.82
C GLU A 373 9.11 12.88 -26.99
N TRP A 374 8.98 11.91 -27.88
CA TRP A 374 8.03 11.97 -28.99
C TRP A 374 6.59 12.16 -28.50
N TYR A 375 6.18 11.43 -27.44
CA TYR A 375 4.85 11.59 -26.87
C TYR A 375 4.61 12.96 -26.25
N LYS A 376 5.63 13.57 -25.66
CA LYS A 376 5.52 14.95 -25.16
C LYS A 376 5.21 15.91 -26.30
N LEU A 377 5.93 15.81 -27.41
CA LEU A 377 5.73 16.69 -28.58
C LEU A 377 4.32 16.52 -29.18
N VAL A 378 3.81 15.29 -29.32
CA VAL A 378 2.43 15.06 -29.76
C VAL A 378 1.41 15.64 -28.78
N LYS A 379 1.66 15.59 -27.46
CA LYS A 379 0.80 16.21 -26.46
C LYS A 379 0.85 17.73 -26.51
N GLU A 380 1.99 18.32 -26.87
CA GLU A 380 2.13 19.75 -27.07
C GLU A 380 1.29 20.21 -28.26
N GLU A 381 1.32 19.51 -29.39
CA GLU A 381 0.42 19.76 -30.52
C GLU A 381 -1.06 19.74 -30.08
N ILE A 382 -1.50 18.71 -29.37
CA ILE A 382 -2.88 18.61 -28.86
C ILE A 382 -3.22 19.81 -27.96
N LYS A 383 -2.29 20.28 -27.16
CA LYS A 383 -2.47 21.42 -26.26
C LYS A 383 -2.58 22.74 -27.02
N GLU A 384 -1.75 22.93 -28.06
CA GLU A 384 -1.75 24.13 -28.92
C GLU A 384 -3.09 24.32 -29.65
N HIS A 385 -3.75 23.23 -30.03
CA HIS A 385 -5.08 23.27 -30.63
C HIS A 385 -6.21 23.69 -29.66
N GLY A 386 -5.91 23.87 -28.36
CA GLY A 386 -6.87 24.38 -27.38
C GLY A 386 -8.11 23.50 -27.17
N LEU A 387 -8.03 22.21 -27.48
CA LEU A 387 -9.15 21.26 -27.36
C LEU A 387 -9.48 20.90 -25.93
N THR A 388 -8.54 21.14 -25.00
CA THR A 388 -8.72 20.92 -23.55
C THR A 388 -8.58 22.23 -22.79
N LYS A 389 -9.39 22.39 -21.75
CA LYS A 389 -9.28 23.54 -20.85
C LYS A 389 -8.09 23.36 -19.90
N PRO A 390 -7.34 24.42 -19.57
CA PRO A 390 -6.25 24.32 -18.60
C PRO A 390 -6.79 23.87 -17.24
N SER A 391 -6.38 22.70 -16.79
CA SER A 391 -6.87 22.10 -15.55
C SER A 391 -5.75 21.85 -14.51
N THR A 392 -4.51 22.24 -14.80
CA THR A 392 -3.35 21.94 -13.94
C THR A 392 -3.54 22.50 -12.52
N ARG A 393 -3.98 23.76 -12.40
CA ARG A 393 -4.27 24.35 -11.07
C ARG A 393 -5.36 23.58 -10.33
N PHE A 394 -6.42 23.21 -11.01
CA PHE A 394 -7.54 22.45 -10.44
C PHE A 394 -7.09 21.06 -10.00
N ARG A 395 -6.28 20.37 -10.83
CA ARG A 395 -5.76 19.03 -10.54
C ARG A 395 -4.80 18.98 -9.34
N VAL A 396 -4.11 20.08 -9.05
CA VAL A 396 -3.17 20.16 -7.92
C VAL A 396 -3.85 20.77 -6.69
N LEU A 397 -4.51 21.91 -6.83
CA LEU A 397 -5.07 22.63 -5.68
C LEU A 397 -6.25 21.89 -5.02
N LEU A 398 -7.05 21.16 -5.80
CA LEU A 398 -8.19 20.47 -5.26
C LEU A 398 -7.80 19.30 -4.33
N PRO A 399 -6.89 18.37 -4.69
CA PRO A 399 -6.40 17.37 -3.75
C PRO A 399 -5.62 17.99 -2.58
N VAL A 400 -4.78 19.00 -2.83
CA VAL A 400 -4.02 19.68 -1.75
C VAL A 400 -4.95 20.27 -0.70
N SER A 401 -6.12 20.79 -1.11
CA SER A 401 -7.12 21.31 -0.16
C SER A 401 -7.69 20.24 0.77
N THR A 402 -7.55 18.95 0.47
CA THR A 402 -7.99 17.85 1.34
C THR A 402 -6.96 17.41 2.38
N VAL A 403 -5.71 17.92 2.33
CA VAL A 403 -4.65 17.53 3.27
C VAL A 403 -5.05 17.70 4.74
N PRO A 404 -5.75 18.78 5.17
CA PRO A 404 -6.22 18.89 6.55
C PRO A 404 -7.15 17.75 6.98
N LEU A 405 -7.90 17.15 6.04
CA LEU A 405 -8.78 16.01 6.35
C LEU A 405 -7.99 14.74 6.69
N LEU A 406 -6.74 14.61 6.23
CA LEU A 406 -5.86 13.51 6.66
C LEU A 406 -5.48 13.65 8.13
N GLY A 407 -5.28 14.89 8.61
CA GLY A 407 -5.08 15.18 10.03
C GLY A 407 -6.33 14.83 10.87
N VAL A 408 -7.52 15.16 10.36
CA VAL A 408 -8.79 14.77 10.99
C VAL A 408 -8.96 13.25 11.01
N ALA A 409 -8.59 12.57 9.93
CA ALA A 409 -8.64 11.10 9.87
C ALA A 409 -7.67 10.47 10.90
N GLY A 410 -6.42 10.95 10.97
CA GLY A 410 -5.45 10.48 11.96
C GLY A 410 -5.92 10.70 13.40
N ALA A 411 -6.44 11.90 13.71
CA ALA A 411 -7.01 12.19 15.02
C ALA A 411 -8.22 11.30 15.33
N SER A 412 -9.10 11.06 14.35
CA SER A 412 -10.26 10.19 14.52
C SER A 412 -9.85 8.74 14.81
N LEU A 413 -8.79 8.25 14.17
CA LEU A 413 -8.25 6.92 14.42
C LEU A 413 -7.66 6.82 15.83
N TYR A 414 -6.85 7.82 16.25
CA TYR A 414 -6.28 7.89 17.59
C TYR A 414 -7.33 7.84 18.69
N PHE A 415 -8.47 8.54 18.49
CA PHE A 415 -9.59 8.54 19.43
C PHE A 415 -10.61 7.41 19.16
N SER A 416 -10.28 6.38 18.40
CA SER A 416 -11.14 5.24 18.07
C SER A 416 -12.48 5.61 17.42
N LEU A 417 -12.55 6.77 16.74
CA LEU A 417 -13.73 7.27 16.03
C LEU A 417 -13.76 6.76 14.59
N ILE A 418 -14.20 5.53 14.38
CA ILE A 418 -14.20 4.85 13.06
C ILE A 418 -15.05 5.60 12.02
N THR A 419 -16.23 6.08 12.40
CA THR A 419 -17.15 6.75 11.46
C THR A 419 -16.56 8.02 10.83
N PRO A 420 -16.08 9.03 11.58
CA PRO A 420 -15.47 10.22 10.98
C PRO A 420 -14.16 9.90 10.23
N PHE A 421 -13.39 8.90 10.67
CA PHE A 421 -12.21 8.41 9.93
C PHE A 421 -12.60 7.97 8.51
N VAL A 422 -13.57 7.07 8.37
CA VAL A 422 -14.02 6.54 7.07
C VAL A 422 -14.58 7.66 6.19
N ILE A 423 -15.39 8.57 6.75
CA ILE A 423 -15.97 9.69 5.98
C ILE A 423 -14.85 10.63 5.47
N ALA A 424 -13.90 11.02 6.31
CA ALA A 424 -12.79 11.88 5.91
C ALA A 424 -11.97 11.25 4.77
N LEU A 425 -11.64 9.96 4.90
CA LEU A 425 -10.90 9.22 3.88
C LEU A 425 -11.69 9.08 2.56
N ALA A 426 -13.01 8.88 2.64
CA ALA A 426 -13.89 8.83 1.47
C ALA A 426 -13.93 10.17 0.72
N ILE A 427 -13.96 11.29 1.44
CA ILE A 427 -13.91 12.64 0.83
C ILE A 427 -12.56 12.82 0.12
N VAL A 428 -11.44 12.55 0.79
CA VAL A 428 -10.08 12.66 0.22
C VAL A 428 -9.97 11.82 -1.06
N SER A 429 -10.37 10.56 -0.99
CA SER A 429 -10.30 9.62 -2.13
C SER A 429 -11.17 10.10 -3.30
N THR A 430 -12.43 10.49 -3.04
CA THR A 430 -13.37 10.96 -4.08
C THR A 430 -12.84 12.21 -4.78
N VAL A 431 -12.35 13.18 -4.02
CA VAL A 431 -11.82 14.45 -4.55
C VAL A 431 -10.56 14.21 -5.36
N THR A 432 -9.67 13.36 -4.88
CA THR A 432 -8.41 13.03 -5.57
C THR A 432 -8.67 12.27 -6.86
N LEU A 433 -9.52 11.25 -6.84
CA LEU A 433 -9.91 10.50 -8.04
C LEU A 433 -10.59 11.41 -9.06
N PHE A 434 -11.50 12.29 -8.61
CA PHE A 434 -12.12 13.26 -9.51
C PHE A 434 -11.07 14.19 -10.15
N ALA A 435 -10.14 14.73 -9.38
CA ALA A 435 -9.09 15.62 -9.88
C ALA A 435 -8.16 14.93 -10.90
N LEU A 436 -7.84 13.66 -10.69
CA LEU A 436 -7.00 12.87 -11.60
C LEU A 436 -7.71 12.56 -12.92
N PHE A 437 -8.97 12.16 -12.88
CA PHE A 437 -9.70 11.69 -14.05
C PHE A 437 -10.53 12.78 -14.76
N HIS A 438 -10.76 13.91 -14.11
CA HIS A 438 -11.51 14.99 -14.72
C HIS A 438 -10.67 15.71 -15.79
N GLN A 439 -11.05 15.54 -17.05
CA GLN A 439 -10.46 16.21 -18.21
C GLN A 439 -11.50 17.15 -18.84
N PRO A 440 -11.53 18.43 -18.46
CA PRO A 440 -12.45 19.38 -19.04
C PRO A 440 -12.04 19.67 -20.49
N ARG A 441 -12.98 19.54 -21.41
CA ARG A 441 -12.82 19.82 -22.83
C ARG A 441 -13.55 21.07 -23.24
N THR A 442 -13.07 21.72 -24.29
CA THR A 442 -13.82 22.80 -24.97
C THR A 442 -14.93 22.19 -25.82
N THR A 443 -15.85 23.02 -26.34
CA THR A 443 -16.89 22.60 -27.28
C THR A 443 -16.25 21.96 -28.54
N GLU A 444 -15.21 22.58 -29.10
CA GLU A 444 -14.48 22.03 -30.24
C GLU A 444 -13.78 20.70 -29.88
N GLY A 445 -13.18 20.61 -28.68
CA GLY A 445 -12.57 19.37 -28.23
C GLY A 445 -13.60 18.24 -28.03
N TRP A 446 -14.81 18.54 -27.57
CA TRP A 446 -15.89 17.55 -27.53
C TRP A 446 -16.37 17.15 -28.91
N LYS A 447 -16.46 18.11 -29.86
CA LYS A 447 -16.84 17.86 -31.25
C LYS A 447 -15.85 16.90 -31.90
N GLU A 448 -14.55 17.24 -31.88
CA GLU A 448 -13.46 16.42 -32.41
C GLU A 448 -13.51 15.00 -31.86
N LEU A 449 -13.61 14.85 -30.52
CA LEU A 449 -13.71 13.56 -29.86
C LEU A 449 -14.93 12.74 -30.31
N ILE A 450 -16.09 13.37 -30.46
CA ILE A 450 -17.33 12.67 -30.82
C ILE A 450 -17.29 12.25 -32.28
N GLU A 451 -16.82 13.11 -33.18
CA GLU A 451 -16.74 12.83 -34.63
C GLU A 451 -15.78 11.65 -34.89
N TRP A 452 -14.57 11.67 -34.33
CA TRP A 452 -13.61 10.57 -34.50
C TRP A 452 -14.05 9.28 -33.80
N ARG A 453 -14.68 9.34 -32.65
CA ARG A 453 -15.26 8.13 -32.01
C ARG A 453 -16.42 7.55 -32.81
N ARG A 454 -17.28 8.40 -33.41
CA ARG A 454 -18.31 7.96 -34.34
C ARG A 454 -17.70 7.30 -35.56
N PHE A 455 -16.67 7.93 -36.12
CA PHE A 455 -15.94 7.36 -37.27
C PHE A 455 -15.32 6.00 -36.94
N ARG A 456 -14.74 5.86 -35.75
CA ARG A 456 -14.23 4.56 -35.29
C ARG A 456 -15.34 3.48 -35.23
N ALA A 457 -16.54 3.84 -34.81
CA ALA A 457 -17.68 2.91 -34.84
C ALA A 457 -18.04 2.51 -36.27
N ILE A 458 -18.06 3.46 -37.21
CA ILE A 458 -18.27 3.22 -38.63
C ILE A 458 -17.21 2.23 -39.18
N LEU A 459 -15.94 2.43 -38.88
CA LEU A 459 -14.88 1.51 -39.31
C LEU A 459 -15.01 0.09 -38.75
N ASN A 460 -15.71 -0.09 -37.62
CA ASN A 460 -16.01 -1.43 -37.08
C ASN A 460 -17.16 -2.13 -37.82
N GLU A 461 -18.07 -1.39 -38.42
CA GLU A 461 -19.29 -1.89 -39.03
C GLU A 461 -19.20 -2.03 -40.56
N HIS A 462 -18.46 -1.12 -41.24
CA HIS A 462 -18.32 -1.09 -42.69
C HIS A 462 -17.15 -1.95 -43.17
N PRO A 463 -17.38 -2.90 -44.09
CA PRO A 463 -16.32 -3.69 -44.72
C PRO A 463 -15.44 -2.82 -45.63
N LEU A 464 -14.18 -3.20 -45.78
CA LEU A 464 -13.18 -2.48 -46.56
C LEU A 464 -13.60 -2.28 -48.04
N SER A 465 -14.39 -3.22 -48.60
CA SER A 465 -14.89 -3.16 -49.99
C SER A 465 -15.77 -1.93 -50.26
N ASP A 466 -16.37 -1.35 -49.25
CA ASP A 466 -17.25 -0.18 -49.42
C ASP A 466 -16.45 1.14 -49.38
N TRP A 467 -15.24 1.14 -48.83
CA TRP A 467 -14.37 2.33 -48.78
C TRP A 467 -14.02 2.88 -50.17
N GLN A 468 -13.75 1.98 -51.15
CA GLN A 468 -13.43 2.36 -52.53
C GLN A 468 -14.59 3.04 -53.25
N LYS A 469 -15.84 2.81 -52.80
CA LYS A 469 -17.04 3.40 -53.39
C LYS A 469 -17.34 4.78 -52.85
N ASP A 470 -17.05 4.97 -51.55
CA ASP A 470 -17.55 6.11 -50.79
C ASP A 470 -16.48 7.15 -50.52
N TRP A 471 -15.17 6.78 -50.52
CA TRP A 471 -14.07 7.65 -50.13
C TRP A 471 -12.99 7.74 -51.19
N SER A 472 -12.39 8.95 -51.31
CA SER A 472 -11.19 9.18 -52.12
C SER A 472 -10.01 8.37 -51.58
N GLN A 473 -8.95 8.21 -52.39
CA GLN A 473 -7.76 7.45 -51.97
C GLN A 473 -7.10 8.05 -50.71
N ASP A 474 -7.05 9.36 -50.59
CA ASP A 474 -6.49 10.04 -49.43
C ASP A 474 -7.35 9.83 -48.17
N GLU A 475 -8.69 9.87 -48.32
CA GLU A 475 -9.63 9.54 -47.23
C GLU A 475 -9.54 8.08 -46.79
N GLN A 476 -9.31 7.14 -47.71
CA GLN A 476 -9.08 5.72 -47.41
C GLN A 476 -7.76 5.52 -46.65
N MET A 477 -6.68 6.21 -47.04
CA MET A 477 -5.41 6.18 -46.29
C MET A 477 -5.60 6.75 -44.89
N THR A 478 -6.25 7.89 -44.75
CA THR A 478 -6.59 8.52 -43.46
C THR A 478 -7.41 7.58 -42.58
N ALA A 479 -8.43 6.92 -43.15
CA ALA A 479 -9.27 5.95 -42.45
C ALA A 479 -8.46 4.75 -41.97
N PHE A 480 -7.54 4.27 -42.79
CA PHE A 480 -6.65 3.17 -42.43
C PHE A 480 -5.68 3.55 -41.30
N ILE A 481 -5.00 4.69 -41.41
CA ILE A 481 -4.08 5.21 -40.36
C ILE A 481 -4.81 5.31 -39.02
N TYR A 482 -6.01 5.92 -39.03
CA TYR A 482 -6.82 6.07 -37.82
C TYR A 482 -7.30 4.72 -37.28
N GLY A 483 -7.78 3.83 -38.16
CA GLY A 483 -8.23 2.50 -37.79
C GLY A 483 -7.13 1.62 -37.20
N LEU A 484 -5.91 1.70 -37.76
CA LEU A 484 -4.73 1.00 -37.24
C LEU A 484 -4.31 1.57 -35.87
N GLY A 485 -4.16 2.88 -35.78
CA GLY A 485 -3.76 3.58 -34.55
C GLY A 485 -4.75 3.38 -33.40
N THR A 486 -6.05 3.28 -33.69
CA THR A 486 -7.10 3.03 -32.69
C THR A 486 -7.47 1.54 -32.55
N GLN A 487 -6.66 0.64 -33.11
CA GLN A 487 -6.78 -0.82 -32.99
C GLN A 487 -8.14 -1.37 -33.43
N VAL A 488 -8.70 -0.85 -34.54
CA VAL A 488 -9.96 -1.33 -35.10
C VAL A 488 -9.76 -2.74 -35.66
N LYS A 489 -10.40 -3.75 -35.07
CA LYS A 489 -10.20 -5.17 -35.44
C LYS A 489 -10.48 -5.50 -36.92
N PRO A 490 -11.59 -5.06 -37.56
CA PRO A 490 -11.82 -5.28 -38.98
C PRO A 490 -10.71 -4.74 -39.88
N VAL A 491 -10.19 -3.54 -39.59
CA VAL A 491 -9.11 -2.89 -40.35
C VAL A 491 -7.83 -3.72 -40.27
N ARG A 492 -7.43 -4.16 -39.09
CA ARG A 492 -6.25 -5.03 -38.90
C ARG A 492 -6.41 -6.39 -39.56
N LYS A 493 -7.60 -6.97 -39.46
CA LYS A 493 -7.92 -8.28 -40.11
C LYS A 493 -7.85 -8.17 -41.63
N ALA A 494 -8.38 -7.10 -42.22
CA ALA A 494 -8.33 -6.85 -43.65
C ALA A 494 -6.88 -6.69 -44.14
N ALA A 495 -6.06 -5.87 -43.48
CA ALA A 495 -4.63 -5.74 -43.78
C ALA A 495 -3.89 -7.10 -43.68
N GLY A 496 -4.18 -7.88 -42.64
CA GLY A 496 -3.61 -9.23 -42.48
C GLY A 496 -4.01 -10.21 -43.56
N SER A 497 -5.22 -10.10 -44.08
CA SER A 497 -5.69 -10.94 -45.23
C SER A 497 -4.96 -10.58 -46.53
N LEU A 498 -4.74 -9.29 -46.77
CA LEU A 498 -3.97 -8.81 -47.92
C LEU A 498 -2.49 -9.22 -47.84
N ALA A 499 -1.91 -9.22 -46.66
CA ALA A 499 -0.53 -9.66 -46.42
C ALA A 499 -0.32 -11.16 -46.69
N LYS A 500 -1.35 -11.99 -46.42
CA LYS A 500 -1.30 -13.45 -46.66
C LYS A 500 -1.53 -13.85 -48.14
N ASN A 501 -2.31 -13.04 -48.86
CA ASN A 501 -2.62 -13.26 -50.27
C ASN A 501 -2.39 -11.96 -51.04
N PRO A 502 -1.12 -11.59 -51.31
CA PRO A 502 -0.85 -10.41 -52.08
C PRO A 502 -1.42 -10.56 -53.50
N ALA A 503 -2.11 -9.53 -54.00
CA ALA A 503 -2.63 -9.54 -55.35
C ALA A 503 -1.46 -9.68 -56.35
N PRO A 504 -1.61 -10.41 -57.49
CA PRO A 504 -0.54 -10.55 -58.48
C PRO A 504 -0.04 -9.19 -58.94
N SER A 505 1.25 -9.00 -58.98
CA SER A 505 1.93 -7.74 -59.30
C SER A 505 1.87 -7.31 -60.80
N GLU A 506 1.04 -7.96 -61.64
CA GLU A 506 1.01 -7.75 -63.08
C GLU A 506 0.05 -6.64 -63.58
N VAL A 507 -0.66 -5.95 -62.70
CA VAL A 507 -1.55 -4.85 -63.08
C VAL A 507 -1.00 -3.52 -62.51
N ALA A 508 -0.05 -2.91 -63.19
CA ALA A 508 0.47 -1.57 -62.91
C ALA A 508 -0.60 -0.51 -63.23
N GLY A 509 -1.53 -0.30 -62.32
CA GLY A 509 -2.50 0.79 -62.35
C GLY A 509 -2.59 1.44 -60.96
N THR A 510 -2.99 2.70 -60.93
CA THR A 510 -3.09 3.57 -59.76
C THR A 510 -3.97 3.02 -58.61
N ASP A 511 -4.69 1.91 -58.82
CA ASP A 511 -5.63 1.28 -57.84
C ASP A 511 -4.93 0.41 -56.79
N HIS A 512 -3.60 0.16 -56.88
CA HIS A 512 -2.90 -0.76 -55.98
C HIS A 512 -2.20 -0.05 -54.78
N ALA A 513 -2.26 1.25 -54.71
CA ALA A 513 -1.58 2.02 -53.66
C ALA A 513 -2.10 1.71 -52.23
N LEU A 514 -3.42 1.56 -52.07
CA LEU A 514 -4.02 1.31 -50.75
C LEU A 514 -3.69 -0.10 -50.20
N PRO A 515 -3.79 -1.21 -50.93
CA PRO A 515 -3.40 -2.53 -50.44
C PRO A 515 -1.93 -2.58 -49.98
N ALA A 516 -1.00 -2.03 -50.75
CA ALA A 516 0.40 -1.96 -50.37
C ALA A 516 0.59 -1.12 -49.10
N PHE A 517 -0.05 0.05 -49.02
CA PHE A 517 -0.03 0.94 -47.84
C PHE A 517 -0.58 0.22 -46.58
N MET A 518 -1.64 -0.58 -46.70
CA MET A 518 -2.21 -1.34 -45.60
C MET A 518 -1.29 -2.46 -45.11
N ILE A 519 -0.63 -3.18 -46.02
CA ILE A 519 0.35 -4.21 -45.66
C ILE A 519 1.52 -3.57 -44.93
N THR A 520 2.03 -2.46 -45.46
CA THR A 520 3.08 -1.66 -44.81
C THR A 520 2.74 -1.26 -43.40
N GLY A 521 1.54 -0.71 -43.18
CA GLY A 521 1.08 -0.29 -41.86
C GLY A 521 0.99 -1.43 -40.86
N LEU A 522 0.56 -2.62 -41.31
CA LEU A 522 0.53 -3.79 -40.45
C LEU A 522 1.93 -4.26 -40.05
N ILE A 523 2.88 -4.27 -40.99
CA ILE A 523 4.29 -4.60 -40.71
C ILE A 523 4.86 -3.59 -39.70
N MET A 524 4.67 -2.30 -39.91
CA MET A 524 5.11 -1.24 -38.98
C MET A 524 4.55 -1.47 -37.56
N SER A 525 3.24 -1.75 -37.47
CA SER A 525 2.58 -1.97 -36.20
C SER A 525 3.14 -3.16 -35.41
N ASN A 526 3.43 -4.25 -36.08
CA ASN A 526 4.02 -5.44 -35.48
C ASN A 526 5.48 -5.20 -35.08
N SER A 527 6.26 -4.53 -35.94
CA SER A 527 7.68 -4.25 -35.70
C SER A 527 7.89 -3.27 -34.53
N PHE A 528 7.11 -2.19 -34.44
CA PHE A 528 7.20 -1.31 -33.27
C PHE A 528 6.82 -2.04 -31.96
N SER A 529 5.82 -2.92 -32.01
CA SER A 529 5.44 -3.72 -30.84
C SER A 529 6.52 -4.73 -30.43
N SER A 530 7.20 -5.37 -31.39
CA SER A 530 8.33 -6.28 -31.10
C SER A 530 9.52 -5.55 -30.53
N SER A 531 9.88 -4.39 -31.11
CA SER A 531 11.00 -3.57 -30.61
C SER A 531 10.75 -3.02 -29.20
N SER A 532 9.52 -2.59 -28.92
CA SER A 532 9.10 -2.17 -27.57
C SER A 532 9.21 -3.31 -26.55
N ALA A 533 8.81 -4.52 -26.94
CA ALA A 533 8.91 -5.70 -26.08
C ALA A 533 10.38 -6.10 -25.81
N SER A 534 11.24 -6.07 -26.84
CA SER A 534 12.67 -6.34 -26.71
C SER A 534 13.38 -5.33 -25.81
N ALA A 535 13.12 -4.03 -26.00
CA ALA A 535 13.66 -2.98 -25.13
C ALA A 535 13.23 -3.13 -23.66
N SER A 536 11.99 -3.60 -23.42
CA SER A 536 11.48 -3.83 -22.06
C SER A 536 12.11 -5.04 -21.37
N GLN A 537 12.54 -6.06 -22.13
CA GLN A 537 13.20 -7.25 -21.55
C GLN A 537 14.63 -6.96 -21.10
N HIS A 538 15.33 -6.07 -21.77
CA HIS A 538 16.72 -5.73 -21.43
C HIS A 538 16.85 -4.58 -20.41
N GLY A 539 15.80 -3.78 -20.19
CA GLY A 539 15.80 -2.64 -19.26
C GLY A 539 15.42 -2.93 -17.79
N SER A 540 15.13 -4.18 -17.39
CA SER A 540 14.57 -4.51 -16.05
C SER A 540 15.55 -5.18 -15.08
N SER A 541 16.81 -4.82 -15.05
CA SER A 541 17.76 -5.27 -14.04
C SER A 541 18.23 -4.12 -13.16
N GLY A 542 17.60 -3.95 -11.99
CA GLY A 542 18.15 -3.10 -10.94
C GLY A 542 17.14 -2.33 -10.11
N GLY A 543 16.84 -2.80 -8.88
CA GLY A 543 16.07 -2.03 -7.91
C GLY A 543 15.75 -2.79 -6.64
N SER A 544 16.75 -3.06 -5.80
CA SER A 544 16.54 -3.52 -4.42
C SER A 544 16.38 -2.32 -3.50
N SER A 545 15.26 -2.23 -2.76
CA SER A 545 15.04 -1.28 -1.66
C SER A 545 15.39 -1.91 -0.31
N PRO A 546 16.12 -1.19 0.58
CA PRO A 546 16.29 -1.60 1.96
C PRO A 546 15.16 -1.04 2.83
N GLY A 547 14.44 -1.91 3.52
CA GLY A 547 13.50 -1.56 4.58
C GLY A 547 14.23 -1.39 5.90
N GLY A 548 14.10 -0.22 6.54
CA GLY A 548 14.57 0.04 7.88
C GLY A 548 13.39 0.19 8.83
N GLY A 549 13.31 -0.67 9.85
CA GLY A 549 12.39 -0.57 10.97
C GLY A 549 13.05 0.16 12.13
N ILE A 550 12.36 1.11 12.74
CA ILE A 550 12.77 1.80 13.97
C ILE A 550 11.68 1.50 15.01
N GLY A 551 12.04 0.71 16.03
CA GLY A 551 11.28 0.58 17.25
C GLY A 551 12.10 1.13 18.42
N GLY A 552 11.56 2.08 19.16
CA GLY A 552 12.14 2.58 20.39
C GLY A 552 11.06 2.72 21.42
N GLY A 553 11.16 1.96 22.51
CA GLY A 553 10.36 2.11 23.70
C GLY A 553 11.28 2.15 24.90
N THR A 554 11.18 3.24 25.68
CA THR A 554 11.88 3.43 26.95
C THR A 554 10.87 3.23 28.08
N GLY A 555 10.94 2.10 28.78
CA GLY A 555 10.25 1.88 30.04
C GLY A 555 11.28 1.56 31.14
N ALA A 556 11.34 2.38 32.19
CA ALA A 556 12.11 2.10 33.40
C ALA A 556 11.17 1.48 34.44
N GLY A 557 11.01 0.19 34.42
CA GLY A 557 10.24 -0.57 35.41
C GLY A 557 11.05 -1.71 36.01
N GLY A 558 10.65 -2.17 37.19
CA GLY A 558 11.32 -3.28 37.83
C GLY A 558 10.73 -4.61 37.37
N GLY A 559 11.57 -5.54 37.00
CA GLY A 559 11.19 -6.87 36.59
C GLY A 559 10.52 -6.93 35.21
N GLY A 560 10.34 -8.11 34.73
CA GLY A 560 9.70 -8.39 33.44
C GLY A 560 10.12 -9.74 32.89
N GLY A 561 9.81 -10.00 31.64
CA GLY A 561 10.16 -11.22 30.96
C GLY A 561 9.01 -11.74 30.13
N GLY A 562 9.11 -12.98 29.71
CA GLY A 562 8.10 -13.61 28.86
C GLY A 562 8.09 -15.12 29.00
N SER A 563 7.07 -15.72 28.39
CA SER A 563 6.87 -17.17 28.35
C SER A 563 6.70 -17.63 26.91
N GLY A 564 7.26 -18.78 26.57
CA GLY A 564 7.17 -19.35 25.24
C GLY A 564 7.38 -20.86 25.24
N GLY A 565 7.17 -21.48 24.08
CA GLY A 565 7.45 -22.89 23.83
C GLY A 565 8.60 -23.07 22.85
N PHE A 566 9.36 -24.13 22.94
CA PHE A 566 10.46 -24.45 22.04
C PHE A 566 10.51 -25.92 21.64
#